data_adc4351e5d4a4587d62ea54f6a277519
#
_entry.id   adc4351e5d4a4587d62ea54f6a277519
#
_cell.length_a   1.000
_cell.length_b   1.000
_cell.length_c   1.000
_cell.angle_alpha   90.00
_cell.angle_beta   90.00
_cell.angle_gamma   90.00
#
_symmetry.space_group_name_H-M   'P 1'
#
loop_
_entity.id
_entity.type
_entity.pdbx_description
1 polymer ?
#
loop_
_entity_poly.entity_id
_entity_poly.type
_entity_poly.pdbx_seq_one_letter_code
_entity_poly.pdbx_strand_id
1 'polypeptide(L)'
;VGVLAQSMRALRPDGLFLANFFGGDTLPELRQAFALAAANATSPRISPFIDVKDAGALLQRAGFALPVVDSEKIEIVFDSAFHLMRFLREMGDTNALIKQHKGLTGKNFMMRVAEIYAEKFSEDGGVLATFEILTMTGWKPSPNQPQPLKRGSGKVDFSEVL
;
A
#
# COMPACT_ATOMS: atom_id res chain seq x y z
N VAL A 1 -10.98 -3.50 8.33
CA VAL A 1 -12.42 -3.13 8.41
C VAL A 1 -12.73 -2.37 9.70
N GLY A 2 -12.25 -2.81 10.87
CA GLY A 2 -12.59 -2.20 12.17
C GLY A 2 -12.24 -0.70 12.25
N VAL A 3 -11.03 -0.31 11.85
CA VAL A 3 -10.60 1.10 11.84
C VAL A 3 -11.50 1.92 10.91
N LEU A 4 -11.73 1.46 9.67
CA LEU A 4 -12.59 2.16 8.70
C LEU A 4 -14.02 2.34 9.22
N ALA A 5 -14.59 1.31 9.86
CA ALA A 5 -15.92 1.39 10.44
C ALA A 5 -15.99 2.40 11.61
N GLN A 6 -14.95 2.47 12.44
CA GLN A 6 -14.85 3.45 13.52
C GLN A 6 -14.69 4.87 12.97
N SER A 7 -13.82 5.07 11.97
CA SER A 7 -13.66 6.35 11.29
C SER A 7 -14.99 6.83 10.70
N MET A 8 -15.70 5.95 9.99
CA MET A 8 -17.00 6.28 9.42
C MET A 8 -18.03 6.67 10.49
N ARG A 9 -18.06 6.01 11.66
CA ARG A 9 -18.95 6.36 12.78
C ARG A 9 -18.64 7.75 13.34
N ALA A 10 -17.35 8.10 13.45
CA ALA A 10 -16.90 9.38 13.99
C ALA A 10 -17.19 10.58 13.06
N LEU A 11 -17.31 10.35 11.76
CA LEU A 11 -17.62 11.41 10.80
C LEU A 11 -19.08 11.88 10.96
N ARG A 12 -19.32 13.19 10.71
CA ARG A 12 -20.67 13.72 10.50
C ARG A 12 -21.22 13.30 9.13
N PRO A 13 -22.53 13.26 8.90
CA PRO A 13 -23.09 13.04 7.57
C PRO A 13 -22.41 13.95 6.53
N ASP A 14 -22.11 13.41 5.37
CA ASP A 14 -21.34 14.07 4.30
C ASP A 14 -19.89 14.44 4.68
N GLY A 15 -19.37 13.89 5.77
CA GLY A 15 -17.97 14.05 6.16
C GLY A 15 -17.03 13.26 5.26
N LEU A 16 -15.92 13.86 4.90
CA LEU A 16 -14.87 13.25 4.08
C LEU A 16 -13.95 12.38 4.93
N PHE A 17 -13.68 11.17 4.46
CA PHE A 17 -12.57 10.31 4.86
C PHE A 17 -11.49 10.37 3.77
N LEU A 18 -10.27 10.68 4.17
CA LEU A 18 -9.07 10.66 3.33
C LEU A 18 -7.94 9.99 4.10
N ALA A 19 -7.32 8.98 3.51
CA ALA A 19 -6.19 8.29 4.12
C ALA A 19 -5.20 7.81 3.05
N ASN A 20 -3.91 7.92 3.36
CA ASN A 20 -2.82 7.39 2.55
C ASN A 20 -2.11 6.27 3.31
N PHE A 21 -1.70 5.22 2.58
CA PHE A 21 -0.89 4.14 3.11
C PHE A 21 -0.17 3.39 2.00
N PHE A 22 0.77 2.54 2.37
CA PHE A 22 1.53 1.76 1.41
C PHE A 22 0.69 0.66 0.76
N GLY A 23 0.77 0.58 -0.56
CA GLY A 23 0.13 -0.43 -1.39
C GLY A 23 0.95 -1.71 -1.57
N GLY A 24 0.33 -2.71 -2.18
CA GLY A 24 0.88 -4.05 -2.38
C GLY A 24 2.20 -4.10 -3.12
N ASP A 25 2.41 -3.16 -4.03
CA ASP A 25 3.62 -3.04 -4.84
C ASP A 25 4.74 -2.24 -4.15
N THR A 26 4.64 -1.97 -2.84
CA THR A 26 5.71 -1.32 -2.07
C THR A 26 6.85 -2.29 -1.80
N LEU A 27 8.09 -1.83 -2.05
CA LEU A 27 9.36 -2.51 -1.80
C LEU A 27 9.47 -3.92 -2.43
N PRO A 28 9.11 -4.11 -3.71
CA PRO A 28 9.25 -5.40 -4.37
C PRO A 28 10.72 -5.85 -4.42
N GLU A 29 11.66 -4.90 -4.59
CA GLU A 29 13.10 -5.13 -4.63
C GLU A 29 13.61 -5.71 -3.31
N LEU A 30 13.23 -5.08 -2.18
CA LEU A 30 13.63 -5.54 -0.85
C LEU A 30 13.02 -6.90 -0.53
N ARG A 31 11.76 -7.11 -0.92
CA ARG A 31 11.06 -8.38 -0.77
C ARG A 31 11.75 -9.50 -1.53
N GLN A 32 12.15 -9.23 -2.78
CA GLN A 32 12.88 -10.17 -3.61
C GLN A 32 14.28 -10.46 -3.06
N ALA A 33 15.01 -9.44 -2.61
CA ALA A 33 16.34 -9.62 -2.01
C ALA A 33 16.28 -10.50 -0.74
N PHE A 34 15.30 -10.29 0.13
CA PHE A 34 15.06 -11.16 1.29
C PHE A 34 14.72 -12.59 0.90
N ALA A 35 13.87 -12.79 -0.10
CA ALA A 35 13.49 -14.11 -0.58
C ALA A 35 14.69 -14.89 -1.12
N LEU A 36 15.52 -14.25 -1.94
CA LEU A 36 16.73 -14.85 -2.51
C LEU A 36 17.79 -15.16 -1.43
N ALA A 37 17.98 -14.27 -0.45
CA ALA A 37 18.91 -14.49 0.65
C ALA A 37 18.47 -15.61 1.58
N ALA A 38 17.16 -15.79 1.74
CA ALA A 38 16.59 -16.78 2.66
C ALA A 38 16.64 -18.22 2.14
N ALA A 39 16.90 -18.43 0.85
CA ALA A 39 17.02 -19.71 0.14
C ALA A 39 15.87 -20.73 0.37
N ASN A 40 15.41 -20.95 1.60
CA ASN A 40 14.32 -21.87 1.97
C ASN A 40 13.54 -21.42 3.22
N ALA A 41 13.78 -20.21 3.74
CA ALA A 41 13.09 -19.74 4.93
C ALA A 41 11.72 -19.12 4.56
N THR A 42 10.66 -19.66 5.17
CA THR A 42 9.26 -19.25 4.90
C THR A 42 8.78 -18.07 5.74
N SER A 43 9.66 -17.46 6.56
CA SER A 43 9.25 -16.36 7.45
C SER A 43 9.19 -15.04 6.70
N PRO A 44 8.02 -14.39 6.63
CA PRO A 44 7.89 -13.10 5.95
C PRO A 44 8.66 -12.01 6.71
N ARG A 45 9.52 -11.28 5.99
CA ARG A 45 10.35 -10.20 6.54
C ARG A 45 9.74 -8.81 6.34
N ILE A 46 8.83 -8.69 5.38
CA ILE A 46 8.12 -7.45 5.06
C ILE A 46 6.63 -7.72 5.24
N SER A 47 5.93 -6.78 5.86
CA SER A 47 4.47 -6.87 6.01
C SER A 47 3.78 -6.95 4.64
N PRO A 48 2.72 -7.75 4.49
CA PRO A 48 1.88 -7.69 3.31
C PRO A 48 1.11 -6.37 3.36
N PHE A 49 1.17 -5.63 2.27
CA PHE A 49 0.34 -4.44 2.07
C PHE A 49 -0.92 -4.82 1.30
N ILE A 50 -1.91 -3.94 1.34
CA ILE A 50 -3.18 -4.13 0.63
C ILE A 50 -3.05 -3.66 -0.81
N ASP A 51 -3.74 -4.32 -1.75
CA ASP A 51 -3.83 -3.83 -3.12
C ASP A 51 -5.01 -2.84 -3.31
N VAL A 52 -5.00 -2.13 -4.45
CA VAL A 52 -6.02 -1.12 -4.81
C VAL A 52 -7.43 -1.70 -4.77
N LYS A 53 -7.59 -2.93 -5.28
CA LYS A 53 -8.89 -3.60 -5.41
C LYS A 53 -9.49 -3.94 -4.05
N ASP A 54 -8.65 -4.49 -3.17
CA ASP A 54 -9.05 -4.83 -1.81
C ASP A 54 -9.32 -3.58 -0.98
N ALA A 55 -8.53 -2.51 -1.17
CA ALA A 55 -8.74 -1.22 -0.52
C ALA A 55 -10.12 -0.64 -0.86
N GLY A 56 -10.52 -0.65 -2.14
CA GLY A 56 -11.85 -0.24 -2.58
C GLY A 56 -12.97 -1.09 -1.98
N ALA A 57 -12.80 -2.41 -1.99
CA ALA A 57 -13.74 -3.33 -1.37
C ALA A 57 -13.90 -3.10 0.15
N LEU A 58 -12.82 -2.74 0.85
CA LEU A 58 -12.87 -2.41 2.27
C LEU A 58 -13.65 -1.13 2.55
N LEU A 59 -13.52 -0.08 1.73
CA LEU A 59 -14.33 1.14 1.85
C LEU A 59 -15.82 0.84 1.68
N GLN A 60 -16.17 0.07 0.65
CA GLN A 60 -17.57 -0.34 0.41
C GLN A 60 -18.12 -1.16 1.58
N ARG A 61 -17.36 -2.14 2.09
CA ARG A 61 -17.76 -2.96 3.24
C ARG A 61 -17.87 -2.17 4.53
N ALA A 62 -17.11 -1.08 4.68
CA ALA A 62 -17.22 -0.17 5.80
C ALA A 62 -18.43 0.78 5.69
N GLY A 63 -19.09 0.82 4.52
CA GLY A 63 -20.30 1.61 4.27
C GLY A 63 -20.03 3.05 3.80
N PHE A 64 -18.83 3.36 3.32
CA PHE A 64 -18.55 4.67 2.72
C PHE A 64 -19.29 4.84 1.40
N ALA A 65 -19.83 6.03 1.18
CA ALA A 65 -20.38 6.46 -0.09
C ALA A 65 -19.27 7.02 -0.99
N LEU A 66 -19.45 6.90 -2.31
CA LEU A 66 -18.55 7.42 -3.33
C LEU A 66 -17.08 7.02 -3.08
N PRO A 67 -16.77 5.73 -2.83
CA PRO A 67 -15.42 5.30 -2.56
C PRO A 67 -14.54 5.45 -3.79
N VAL A 68 -13.39 6.09 -3.62
CA VAL A 68 -12.34 6.20 -4.63
C VAL A 68 -11.02 5.71 -4.01
N VAL A 69 -10.28 4.95 -4.77
CA VAL A 69 -8.90 4.54 -4.43
C VAL A 69 -8.02 4.87 -5.62
N ASP A 70 -7.01 5.64 -5.36
CA ASP A 70 -5.95 5.99 -6.31
C ASP A 70 -4.63 5.35 -5.89
N SER A 71 -3.76 5.05 -6.86
CA SER A 71 -2.44 4.46 -6.64
C SER A 71 -1.39 5.23 -7.40
N GLU A 72 -0.34 5.63 -6.68
CA GLU A 72 0.83 6.30 -7.24
C GLU A 72 2.08 5.50 -6.86
N LYS A 73 2.99 5.30 -7.82
CA LYS A 73 4.30 4.68 -7.57
C LYS A 73 5.37 5.76 -7.55
N ILE A 74 6.17 5.72 -6.49
CA ILE A 74 7.31 6.62 -6.27
C ILE A 74 8.55 5.76 -6.20
N GLU A 75 9.55 6.08 -7.03
CA GLU A 75 10.85 5.44 -7.04
C GLU A 75 11.89 6.35 -6.40
N ILE A 76 12.62 5.82 -5.43
CA ILE A 76 13.64 6.54 -4.67
C ILE A 76 14.94 5.75 -4.70
N VAL A 77 16.04 6.43 -5.04
CA VAL A 77 17.39 5.85 -4.97
C VAL A 77 18.00 6.15 -3.61
N PHE A 78 18.42 5.10 -2.91
CA PHE A 78 19.13 5.18 -1.62
C PHE A 78 20.60 4.83 -1.81
N ASP A 79 21.49 5.40 -0.99
CA ASP A 79 22.94 5.11 -1.07
C ASP A 79 23.25 3.61 -0.87
N SER A 80 22.41 2.89 -0.12
CA SER A 80 22.56 1.46 0.11
C SER A 80 21.27 0.83 0.68
N ALA A 81 21.18 -0.49 0.59
CA ALA A 81 20.09 -1.24 1.23
C ALA A 81 20.01 -1.00 2.75
N PHE A 82 21.14 -0.76 3.43
CA PHE A 82 21.13 -0.42 4.85
C PHE A 82 20.59 0.97 5.13
N HIS A 83 20.84 1.95 4.24
CA HIS A 83 20.24 3.28 4.33
C HIS A 83 18.71 3.19 4.18
N LEU A 84 18.22 2.45 3.19
CA LEU A 84 16.78 2.17 3.04
C LEU A 84 16.18 1.54 4.30
N MET A 85 16.80 0.48 4.85
CA MET A 85 16.29 -0.19 6.05
C MET A 85 16.27 0.71 7.28
N ARG A 86 17.25 1.62 7.42
CA ARG A 86 17.26 2.63 8.48
C ARG A 86 16.12 3.63 8.29
N PHE A 87 15.93 4.13 7.08
CA PHE A 87 14.83 5.03 6.72
C PHE A 87 13.46 4.43 7.08
N LEU A 88 13.21 3.17 6.69
CA LEU A 88 11.97 2.46 7.05
C LEU A 88 11.78 2.36 8.56
N ARG A 89 12.84 2.11 9.32
CA ARG A 89 12.78 2.06 10.79
C ARG A 89 12.46 3.43 11.39
N GLU A 90 13.04 4.49 10.88
CA GLU A 90 12.80 5.87 11.32
C GLU A 90 11.37 6.32 11.07
N MET A 91 10.75 5.83 9.97
CA MET A 91 9.31 6.03 9.71
C MET A 91 8.40 5.20 10.61
N GLY A 92 8.94 4.26 11.38
CA GLY A 92 8.15 3.35 12.20
C GLY A 92 7.59 2.15 11.45
N ASP A 93 7.95 1.98 10.18
CA ASP A 93 7.47 0.89 9.32
C ASP A 93 8.29 -0.39 9.54
N THR A 94 8.11 -0.98 10.70
CA THR A 94 8.74 -2.24 11.08
C THR A 94 7.79 -3.42 10.89
N ASN A 95 8.36 -4.61 10.68
CA ASN A 95 7.55 -5.82 10.52
C ASN A 95 6.78 -6.15 11.81
N ALA A 96 5.45 -6.02 11.77
CA ALA A 96 4.54 -6.29 12.89
C ALA A 96 3.82 -7.66 12.78
N LEU A 97 4.24 -8.53 11.87
CA LEU A 97 3.59 -9.83 11.67
C LEU A 97 3.78 -10.76 12.86
N ILE A 98 2.71 -11.43 13.29
CA ILE A 98 2.76 -12.45 14.37
C ILE A 98 3.72 -13.59 13.99
N LYS A 99 3.78 -13.95 12.70
CA LYS A 99 4.65 -15.01 12.16
C LYS A 99 6.06 -14.52 11.78
N GLN A 100 6.43 -13.28 12.16
CA GLN A 100 7.80 -12.80 11.92
C GLN A 100 8.84 -13.66 12.63
N HIS A 101 10.05 -13.65 12.11
CA HIS A 101 11.18 -14.28 12.77
C HIS A 101 11.47 -13.58 14.10
N LYS A 102 11.33 -14.29 15.23
CA LYS A 102 11.49 -13.72 16.59
C LYS A 102 12.93 -13.67 17.10
N GLY A 103 13.86 -14.30 16.37
CA GLY A 103 15.28 -14.28 16.72
C GLY A 103 16.05 -13.11 16.14
N LEU A 104 17.27 -12.90 16.62
CA LEU A 104 18.19 -11.93 16.02
C LEU A 104 18.52 -12.36 14.59
N THR A 105 18.42 -11.41 13.66
CA THR A 105 18.85 -11.63 12.28
C THR A 105 20.38 -11.57 12.24
N GLY A 106 21.03 -12.67 11.84
CA GLY A 106 22.48 -12.74 11.77
C GLY A 106 23.07 -11.71 10.80
N LYS A 107 24.25 -11.14 11.18
CA LYS A 107 24.96 -10.15 10.35
C LYS A 107 25.21 -10.66 8.94
N ASN A 108 25.65 -11.92 8.77
CA ASN A 108 25.95 -12.51 7.47
C ASN A 108 24.73 -12.59 6.57
N PHE A 109 23.54 -12.86 7.13
CA PHE A 109 22.30 -12.84 6.37
C PHE A 109 21.96 -11.44 5.85
N MET A 110 22.10 -10.42 6.70
CA MET A 110 21.83 -9.04 6.29
C MET A 110 22.84 -8.53 5.25
N MET A 111 24.12 -8.92 5.38
CA MET A 111 25.14 -8.61 4.37
C MET A 111 24.78 -9.24 3.03
N ARG A 112 24.36 -10.52 3.01
CA ARG A 112 23.91 -11.20 1.78
C ARG A 112 22.68 -10.52 1.16
N VAL A 113 21.70 -10.08 1.95
CA VAL A 113 20.55 -9.30 1.45
C VAL A 113 21.04 -8.03 0.77
N ALA A 114 21.96 -7.29 1.40
CA ALA A 114 22.50 -6.05 0.84
C ALA A 114 23.30 -6.26 -0.45
N GLU A 115 24.08 -7.34 -0.53
CA GLU A 115 24.81 -7.75 -1.74
C GLU A 115 23.86 -8.07 -2.90
N ILE A 116 22.83 -8.91 -2.65
CA ILE A 116 21.81 -9.25 -3.67
C ILE A 116 21.04 -8.00 -4.10
N TYR A 117 20.74 -7.12 -3.15
CA TYR A 117 20.02 -5.87 -3.46
C TYR A 117 20.87 -4.99 -4.38
N ALA A 118 22.13 -4.76 -4.04
CA ALA A 118 23.05 -3.97 -4.86
C ALA A 118 23.31 -4.61 -6.24
N GLU A 119 23.42 -5.93 -6.31
CA GLU A 119 23.63 -6.65 -7.59
C GLU A 119 22.44 -6.51 -8.55
N LYS A 120 21.19 -6.57 -8.02
CA LYS A 120 19.99 -6.68 -8.86
C LYS A 120 19.24 -5.37 -9.07
N PHE A 121 19.38 -4.42 -8.15
CA PHE A 121 18.58 -3.20 -8.12
C PHE A 121 19.45 -1.94 -7.94
N SER A 122 20.67 -1.97 -8.45
CA SER A 122 21.52 -0.77 -8.53
C SER A 122 20.98 0.21 -9.58
N GLU A 123 20.90 1.48 -9.21
CA GLU A 123 20.50 2.57 -10.08
C GLU A 123 21.20 3.85 -9.63
N ASP A 124 21.71 4.64 -10.56
CA ASP A 124 22.36 5.95 -10.34
C ASP A 124 23.39 6.00 -9.19
N GLY A 125 24.17 4.93 -9.03
CA GLY A 125 25.19 4.83 -7.97
C GLY A 125 24.67 4.45 -6.60
N GLY A 126 23.39 4.16 -6.48
CA GLY A 126 22.70 3.69 -5.27
C GLY A 126 21.90 2.42 -5.50
N VAL A 127 20.83 2.25 -4.76
CA VAL A 127 19.87 1.15 -4.87
C VAL A 127 18.45 1.68 -4.98
N LEU A 128 17.70 1.18 -5.95
CA LEU A 128 16.32 1.57 -6.20
C LEU A 128 15.39 0.99 -5.13
N ALA A 129 14.41 1.77 -4.69
CA ALA A 129 13.30 1.32 -3.87
C ALA A 129 11.99 1.92 -4.37
N THR A 130 11.03 1.06 -4.68
CA THR A 130 9.70 1.45 -5.17
C THR A 130 8.71 1.48 -4.00
N PHE A 131 7.96 2.58 -3.90
CA PHE A 131 6.87 2.76 -2.95
C PHE A 131 5.57 2.98 -3.71
N GLU A 132 4.57 2.16 -3.44
CA GLU A 132 3.21 2.39 -3.91
C GLU A 132 2.43 3.10 -2.81
N ILE A 133 1.88 4.27 -3.11
CA ILE A 133 1.02 5.03 -2.20
C ILE A 133 -0.42 4.87 -2.65
N LEU A 134 -1.25 4.27 -1.79
CA LEU A 134 -2.69 4.19 -2.00
C LEU A 134 -3.36 5.35 -1.28
N THR A 135 -4.12 6.14 -2.02
CA THR A 135 -4.98 7.21 -1.49
C THR A 135 -6.42 6.71 -1.49
N MET A 136 -6.96 6.52 -0.29
CA MET A 136 -8.36 6.12 -0.10
C MET A 136 -9.21 7.34 0.23
N THR A 137 -10.29 7.52 -0.52
CA THR A 137 -11.27 8.60 -0.31
C THR A 137 -12.66 8.01 -0.23
N GLY A 138 -13.47 8.54 0.67
CA GLY A 138 -14.88 8.15 0.81
C GLY A 138 -15.64 9.13 1.69
N TRP A 139 -16.94 9.15 1.59
CA TRP A 139 -17.81 10.02 2.38
C TRP A 139 -18.73 9.22 3.28
N LYS A 140 -19.04 9.79 4.44
CA LYS A 140 -20.15 9.26 5.23
C LYS A 140 -21.45 9.48 4.46
N PRO A 141 -22.30 8.44 4.30
CA PRO A 141 -23.58 8.58 3.61
C PRO A 141 -24.44 9.74 4.17
N SER A 142 -25.05 10.48 3.24
CA SER A 142 -25.98 11.57 3.54
C SER A 142 -27.15 11.54 2.53
N PRO A 143 -28.38 11.90 2.94
CA PRO A 143 -29.53 11.96 2.02
C PRO A 143 -29.34 12.93 0.85
N ASN A 144 -28.46 13.91 1.00
CA ASN A 144 -28.23 14.97 0.00
C ASN A 144 -27.14 14.60 -1.01
N GLN A 145 -26.51 13.41 -0.88
CA GLN A 145 -25.47 12.97 -1.83
C GLN A 145 -26.05 12.53 -3.16
N PRO A 146 -25.33 12.79 -4.28
CA PRO A 146 -25.73 12.27 -5.58
C PRO A 146 -25.93 10.75 -5.55
N GLN A 147 -27.04 10.29 -6.07
CA GLN A 147 -27.32 8.86 -6.19
C GLN A 147 -27.10 8.42 -7.64
N PRO A 148 -26.55 7.20 -7.86
CA PRO A 148 -26.47 6.64 -9.20
C PRO A 148 -27.85 6.58 -9.85
N LEU A 149 -27.94 6.99 -11.11
CA LEU A 149 -29.14 6.84 -11.88
C LEU A 149 -29.52 5.34 -12.05
N LYS A 150 -30.79 5.04 -12.14
CA LYS A 150 -31.26 3.67 -12.39
C LYS A 150 -30.67 3.18 -13.73
N ARG A 151 -30.27 1.90 -13.77
CA ARG A 151 -29.82 1.28 -15.02
C ARG A 151 -30.88 1.44 -16.11
N GLY A 152 -30.45 1.87 -17.31
CA GLY A 152 -31.36 2.10 -18.46
C GLY A 152 -32.09 3.46 -18.40
N SER A 153 -31.77 4.37 -17.47
CA SER A 153 -32.36 5.71 -17.39
C SER A 153 -31.64 6.78 -18.22
N GLY A 154 -30.59 6.41 -18.95
CA GLY A 154 -29.90 7.31 -19.88
C GLY A 154 -30.88 7.79 -20.98
N LYS A 155 -30.98 9.12 -21.13
CA LYS A 155 -31.90 9.75 -22.12
C LYS A 155 -31.14 10.33 -23.30
N VAL A 156 -29.83 10.34 -23.30
CA VAL A 156 -28.98 10.90 -24.34
C VAL A 156 -28.24 9.77 -25.03
N ASP A 157 -28.35 9.68 -26.35
CA ASP A 157 -27.60 8.73 -27.16
C ASP A 157 -26.16 9.24 -27.31
N PHE A 158 -25.17 8.32 -27.28
CA PHE A 158 -23.77 8.67 -27.48
C PHE A 158 -23.51 9.32 -28.84
N SER A 159 -24.31 9.03 -29.85
CA SER A 159 -24.23 9.64 -31.19
C SER A 159 -24.58 11.14 -31.19
N GLU A 160 -25.26 11.66 -30.17
CA GLU A 160 -25.58 13.08 -30.04
C GLU A 160 -24.50 13.89 -29.27
N VAL A 161 -23.50 13.22 -28.71
CA VAL A 161 -22.46 13.85 -27.87
C VAL A 161 -21.08 13.82 -28.52
N LEU A 162 -20.91 13.08 -29.62
CA LEU A 162 -19.73 13.00 -30.48
C LEU A 162 -19.96 13.79 -31.76
#